data_2e325ff38e034035f2e7e01ba90e012d
#
_entry.id   2e325ff38e034035f2e7e01ba90e012d
#
_cell.length_a   1.000
_cell.length_b   1.000
_cell.length_c   1.000
_cell.angle_alpha   90.00
_cell.angle_beta   90.00
_cell.angle_gamma   90.00
#
_symmetry.space_group_name_H-M   'P 1'
#
loop_
_entity.id
_entity.type
_entity.pdbx_description
1 polymer ?
#
loop_
_entity_poly.entity_id
_entity_poly.type
_entity_poly.pdbx_seq_one_letter_code
_entity_poly.pdbx_strand_id
1 'polypeptide(L)'
;MDYTLTQILAGFGGLIWMTISFPLYILYILWRNNWKVLHSVSDSWYVLKQKEQHEEILFTIFTYFLGIGTLLQYYLNPIFFIAGMGLFWVGTQTQFKGESIKGTIHYLGAVIGILGSLIGLGL
;
A
#
# COMPACT_ATOMS: atom_id res chain seq x y z
N MET A 1 13.75 15.77 16.86
CA MET A 1 13.68 16.68 15.70
C MET A 1 12.46 17.57 15.82
N ASP A 2 12.69 18.87 15.65
CA ASP A 2 11.59 19.84 15.74
C ASP A 2 11.01 20.08 14.36
N TYR A 3 9.87 19.48 14.09
CA TYR A 3 9.15 19.70 12.85
C TYR A 3 8.23 20.91 12.98
N THR A 4 8.04 21.62 11.85
CA THR A 4 7.07 22.70 11.79
C THR A 4 5.65 22.15 11.89
N LEU A 5 4.70 23.02 12.24
CA LEU A 5 3.28 22.63 12.26
C LEU A 5 2.84 22.07 10.93
N THR A 6 3.29 22.66 9.81
CA THR A 6 2.96 22.16 8.46
C THR A 6 3.43 20.73 8.24
N GLN A 7 4.64 20.38 8.68
CA GLN A 7 5.18 19.04 8.57
C GLN A 7 4.38 18.03 9.40
N ILE A 8 4.02 18.40 10.62
CA ILE A 8 3.19 17.56 11.50
C ILE A 8 1.82 17.34 10.89
N LEU A 9 1.20 18.40 10.35
CA LEU A 9 -0.10 18.28 9.66
C LEU A 9 0.01 17.40 8.42
N ALA A 10 1.13 17.47 7.69
CA ALA A 10 1.35 16.57 6.54
C ALA A 10 1.39 15.10 6.98
N GLY A 11 2.04 14.79 8.12
CA GLY A 11 2.09 13.45 8.67
C GLY A 11 0.70 12.92 9.04
N PHE A 12 -0.11 13.72 9.72
CA PHE A 12 -1.49 13.36 10.04
C PHE A 12 -2.35 13.26 8.78
N GLY A 13 -2.12 14.14 7.80
CA GLY A 13 -2.79 14.05 6.50
C GLY A 13 -2.51 12.74 5.79
N GLY A 14 -1.26 12.27 5.83
CA GLY A 14 -0.90 10.96 5.28
C GLY A 14 -1.62 9.82 5.98
N LEU A 15 -1.73 9.87 7.30
CA LEU A 15 -2.44 8.87 8.09
C LEU A 15 -3.93 8.85 7.73
N ILE A 16 -4.57 10.01 7.65
CA ILE A 16 -5.99 10.13 7.26
C ILE A 16 -6.18 9.60 5.84
N TRP A 17 -5.28 9.96 4.93
CA TRP A 17 -5.32 9.51 3.55
C TRP A 17 -5.33 7.99 3.43
N MET A 18 -4.43 7.31 4.14
CA MET A 18 -4.40 5.84 4.14
C MET A 18 -5.64 5.22 4.76
N THR A 19 -6.13 5.80 5.86
CA THR A 19 -7.31 5.31 6.58
C THR A 19 -8.55 5.35 5.71
N ILE A 20 -8.66 6.33 4.80
CA ILE A 20 -9.78 6.46 3.87
C ILE A 20 -9.56 5.63 2.61
N SER A 21 -8.37 5.69 2.02
CA SER A 21 -8.07 5.06 0.73
C SER A 21 -8.15 3.54 0.79
N PHE A 22 -7.67 2.94 1.87
CA PHE A 22 -7.62 1.48 1.99
C PHE A 22 -9.02 0.84 1.96
N PRO A 23 -9.97 1.26 2.80
CA PRO A 23 -11.34 0.71 2.74
C PRO A 23 -12.02 0.96 1.40
N LEU A 24 -11.82 2.13 0.79
CA LEU A 24 -12.42 2.43 -0.51
C LEU A 24 -11.92 1.48 -1.58
N TYR A 25 -10.62 1.22 -1.60
CA TYR A 25 -10.04 0.27 -2.55
C TYR A 25 -10.55 -1.15 -2.30
N ILE A 26 -10.65 -1.58 -1.05
CA ILE A 26 -11.17 -2.89 -0.70
C ILE A 26 -12.61 -3.05 -1.18
N LEU A 27 -13.46 -2.04 -0.96
CA LEU A 27 -14.84 -2.08 -1.44
C LEU A 27 -14.91 -2.17 -2.96
N TYR A 28 -14.07 -1.41 -3.66
CA TYR A 28 -13.99 -1.46 -5.12
C TYR A 28 -13.61 -2.87 -5.60
N ILE A 29 -12.60 -3.48 -4.99
CA ILE A 29 -12.13 -4.81 -5.37
C ILE A 29 -13.18 -5.89 -5.07
N LEU A 30 -13.85 -5.80 -3.93
CA LEU A 30 -14.92 -6.74 -3.61
C LEU A 30 -16.03 -6.65 -4.65
N TRP A 31 -16.42 -5.44 -5.03
CA TRP A 31 -17.42 -5.24 -6.07
C TRP A 31 -16.98 -5.84 -7.41
N ARG A 32 -15.72 -5.59 -7.82
CA ARG A 32 -15.20 -6.15 -9.07
C ARG A 32 -15.00 -7.66 -9.02
N ASN A 33 -14.87 -8.24 -7.85
CA ASN A 33 -14.71 -9.70 -7.66
C ASN A 33 -16.04 -10.38 -7.26
N ASN A 34 -17.17 -9.77 -7.62
CA ASN A 34 -18.51 -10.30 -7.32
C ASN A 34 -18.72 -10.58 -5.84
N TRP A 35 -18.16 -9.72 -4.98
CA TRP A 35 -18.25 -9.79 -3.51
C TRP A 35 -17.59 -11.03 -2.91
N LYS A 36 -16.72 -11.68 -3.66
CA LYS A 36 -15.92 -12.80 -3.15
C LYS A 36 -14.65 -12.27 -2.50
N VAL A 37 -14.34 -12.80 -1.32
CA VAL A 37 -13.15 -12.39 -0.58
C VAL A 37 -11.90 -12.95 -1.26
N LEU A 38 -10.85 -12.14 -1.32
CA LEU A 38 -9.53 -12.53 -1.85
C LEU A 38 -8.63 -13.05 -0.73
N HIS A 39 -7.64 -13.87 -1.08
CA HIS A 39 -6.64 -14.33 -0.11
C HIS A 39 -5.76 -13.20 0.40
N SER A 40 -5.51 -12.19 -0.42
CA SER A 40 -4.72 -11.01 -0.06
C SER A 40 -5.11 -9.83 -0.91
N VAL A 41 -4.77 -8.62 -0.45
CA VAL A 41 -4.98 -7.40 -1.23
C VAL A 41 -4.19 -7.46 -2.54
N SER A 42 -3.01 -8.06 -2.53
CA SER A 42 -2.18 -8.19 -3.73
C SER A 42 -2.80 -9.08 -4.81
N ASP A 43 -3.66 -10.01 -4.44
CA ASP A 43 -4.40 -10.82 -5.42
C ASP A 43 -5.33 -9.96 -6.28
N SER A 44 -5.69 -8.78 -5.83
CA SER A 44 -6.53 -7.86 -6.60
C SER A 44 -5.93 -7.49 -7.95
N TRP A 45 -4.59 -7.45 -8.06
CA TRP A 45 -3.92 -7.20 -9.33
C TRP A 45 -4.34 -8.24 -10.38
N TYR A 46 -4.39 -9.52 -10.00
CA TYR A 46 -4.78 -10.60 -10.90
C TYR A 46 -6.26 -10.54 -11.27
N VAL A 47 -7.12 -10.16 -10.32
CA VAL A 47 -8.55 -9.96 -10.59
C VAL A 47 -8.75 -8.83 -11.60
N LEU A 48 -8.08 -7.71 -11.39
CA LEU A 48 -8.21 -6.55 -12.27
C LEU A 48 -7.61 -6.78 -13.64
N LYS A 49 -6.54 -7.57 -13.73
CA LYS A 49 -5.91 -7.92 -15.00
C LYS A 49 -6.84 -8.67 -15.93
N GLN A 50 -7.78 -9.44 -15.39
CA GLN A 50 -8.76 -10.20 -16.18
C GLN A 50 -9.85 -9.31 -16.78
N LYS A 51 -9.93 -8.04 -16.39
CA LYS A 51 -10.92 -7.10 -16.91
C LYS A 51 -10.44 -6.52 -18.25
N GLU A 52 -11.40 -6.25 -19.14
CA GLU A 52 -11.11 -5.80 -20.50
C GLU A 52 -10.40 -4.46 -20.60
N GLN A 53 -10.57 -3.61 -19.61
CA GLN A 53 -10.05 -2.23 -19.62
C GLN A 53 -8.70 -2.09 -18.93
N HIS A 54 -7.96 -3.17 -18.74
CA HIS A 54 -6.65 -3.15 -18.08
C HIS A 54 -6.69 -2.46 -16.70
N GLU A 55 -7.64 -2.86 -15.88
CA GLU A 55 -7.87 -2.23 -14.56
C GLU A 55 -6.77 -2.57 -13.56
N GLU A 56 -5.85 -3.49 -13.87
CA GLU A 56 -4.73 -3.85 -12.99
C GLU A 56 -3.82 -2.68 -12.64
N ILE A 57 -3.79 -1.65 -13.48
CA ILE A 57 -3.02 -0.44 -13.18
C ILE A 57 -3.53 0.26 -11.91
N LEU A 58 -4.81 0.07 -11.58
CA LEU A 58 -5.38 0.65 -10.36
C LEU A 58 -4.72 0.10 -9.11
N PHE A 59 -4.31 -1.17 -9.12
CA PHE A 59 -3.57 -1.73 -7.99
C PHE A 59 -2.22 -1.01 -7.81
N THR A 60 -1.49 -0.79 -8.90
CA THR A 60 -0.21 -0.07 -8.84
C THR A 60 -0.41 1.36 -8.36
N ILE A 61 -1.41 2.07 -8.91
CA ILE A 61 -1.74 3.43 -8.47
C ILE A 61 -2.08 3.44 -6.98
N PHE A 62 -2.92 2.51 -6.55
CA PHE A 62 -3.34 2.41 -5.15
C PHE A 62 -2.14 2.20 -4.23
N THR A 63 -1.24 1.25 -4.55
CA THR A 63 -0.07 0.98 -3.71
C THR A 63 0.90 2.15 -3.68
N TYR A 64 1.06 2.86 -4.79
CA TYR A 64 1.89 4.07 -4.82
C TYR A 64 1.28 5.18 -3.97
N PHE A 65 -0.03 5.39 -4.04
CA PHE A 65 -0.69 6.37 -3.18
C PHE A 65 -0.59 5.99 -1.69
N LEU A 66 -0.72 4.70 -1.37
CA LEU A 66 -0.48 4.24 0.00
C LEU A 66 0.97 4.52 0.42
N GLY A 67 1.92 4.28 -0.49
CA GLY A 67 3.33 4.54 -0.23
C GLY A 67 3.58 6.02 0.05
N ILE A 68 3.00 6.92 -0.75
CA ILE A 68 3.13 8.36 -0.54
C ILE A 68 2.52 8.77 0.80
N GLY A 69 1.31 8.30 1.12
CA GLY A 69 0.68 8.58 2.40
C GLY A 69 1.50 8.08 3.58
N THR A 70 2.12 6.91 3.44
CA THR A 70 3.00 6.36 4.47
C THR A 70 4.29 7.17 4.60
N LEU A 71 4.88 7.60 3.49
CA LEU A 71 6.07 8.46 3.54
C LEU A 71 5.79 9.80 4.24
N LEU A 72 4.62 10.39 4.05
CA LEU A 72 4.25 11.61 4.73
C LEU A 72 4.22 11.43 6.25
N GLN A 73 3.91 10.24 6.72
CA GLN A 73 3.91 9.92 8.14
C GLN A 73 5.32 9.89 8.75
N TYR A 74 6.38 10.01 7.93
CA TYR A 74 7.75 10.20 8.41
C TYR A 74 7.84 11.30 9.45
N TYR A 75 7.05 12.36 9.30
CA TYR A 75 7.05 13.47 10.25
C TYR A 75 6.45 13.10 11.61
N LEU A 76 5.74 11.98 11.70
CA LEU A 76 5.25 11.43 12.96
C LEU A 76 6.25 10.44 13.57
N ASN A 77 6.85 9.59 12.70
CA ASN A 77 7.85 8.61 13.11
C ASN A 77 8.70 8.24 11.87
N PRO A 78 10.05 8.39 11.95
CA PRO A 78 10.92 8.11 10.79
C PRO A 78 10.82 6.70 10.21
N ILE A 79 10.33 5.71 10.95
CA ILE A 79 10.19 4.34 10.45
C ILE A 79 9.19 4.26 9.30
N PHE A 80 8.27 5.22 9.19
CA PHE A 80 7.33 5.26 8.07
C PHE A 80 8.02 5.48 6.71
N PHE A 81 9.24 6.00 6.70
CA PHE A 81 10.01 6.06 5.46
C PHE A 81 10.29 4.66 4.92
N ILE A 82 10.74 3.76 5.78
CA ILE A 82 11.04 2.37 5.41
C ILE A 82 9.74 1.65 5.01
N ALA A 83 8.68 1.84 5.79
CA ALA A 83 7.38 1.24 5.48
C ALA A 83 6.85 1.71 4.13
N GLY A 84 6.94 2.99 3.82
CA GLY A 84 6.52 3.53 2.54
C GLY A 84 7.30 2.96 1.37
N MET A 85 8.61 2.80 1.52
CA MET A 85 9.45 2.17 0.49
C MET A 85 9.03 0.73 0.24
N GLY A 86 8.65 -0.01 1.29
CA GLY A 86 8.12 -1.36 1.14
C GLY A 86 6.85 -1.39 0.30
N LEU A 87 5.95 -0.45 0.50
CA LEU A 87 4.72 -0.35 -0.30
C LEU A 87 5.01 -0.03 -1.77
N PHE A 88 6.01 0.81 -2.05
CA PHE A 88 6.43 1.05 -3.43
C PHE A 88 6.95 -0.23 -4.09
N TRP A 89 7.67 -1.07 -3.37
CA TRP A 89 8.12 -2.36 -3.90
C TRP A 89 6.95 -3.27 -4.26
N VAL A 90 5.90 -3.30 -3.43
CA VAL A 90 4.68 -4.06 -3.73
C VAL A 90 4.06 -3.58 -5.04
N GLY A 91 3.95 -2.29 -5.24
CA GLY A 91 3.37 -1.72 -6.46
C GLY A 91 4.25 -1.91 -7.69
N THR A 92 5.57 -1.94 -7.52
CA THR A 92 6.52 -2.14 -8.62
C THR A 92 6.56 -3.60 -9.07
N GLN A 93 6.51 -4.55 -8.13
CA GLN A 93 6.56 -5.98 -8.40
C GLN A 93 5.19 -6.60 -8.16
N THR A 94 4.25 -6.32 -9.06
CA THR A 94 2.85 -6.75 -8.91
C THR A 94 2.64 -8.23 -9.18
N GLN A 95 3.48 -8.84 -10.01
CA GLN A 95 3.38 -10.27 -10.37
C GLN A 95 4.17 -11.11 -9.37
N PHE A 96 3.52 -11.51 -8.29
CA PHE A 96 4.21 -12.25 -7.22
C PHE A 96 4.02 -13.77 -7.31
N LYS A 97 3.04 -14.23 -8.11
CA LYS A 97 2.73 -15.67 -8.23
C LYS A 97 3.65 -16.33 -9.23
N GLY A 98 4.28 -17.43 -8.83
CA GLY A 98 5.06 -18.28 -9.71
C GLY A 98 6.49 -17.83 -10.01
N GLU A 99 6.90 -16.64 -9.60
CA GLU A 99 8.23 -16.11 -9.85
C GLU A 99 9.04 -15.96 -8.57
N SER A 100 10.25 -16.50 -8.58
CA SER A 100 11.10 -16.54 -7.38
C SER A 100 11.56 -15.16 -6.93
N ILE A 101 12.23 -14.39 -7.81
CA ILE A 101 12.82 -13.09 -7.44
C ILE A 101 11.76 -12.02 -7.32
N LYS A 102 10.87 -11.89 -8.32
CA LYS A 102 9.80 -10.90 -8.31
C LYS A 102 8.85 -11.12 -7.14
N GLY A 103 8.50 -12.38 -6.89
CA GLY A 103 7.68 -12.74 -5.74
C GLY A 103 8.36 -12.41 -4.42
N THR A 104 9.65 -12.68 -4.29
CA THR A 104 10.41 -12.34 -3.09
C THR A 104 10.42 -10.84 -2.82
N ILE A 105 10.68 -10.02 -3.83
CA ILE A 105 10.66 -8.56 -3.70
C ILE A 105 9.28 -8.07 -3.28
N HIS A 106 8.22 -8.59 -3.90
CA HIS A 106 6.85 -8.25 -3.55
C HIS A 106 6.54 -8.57 -2.09
N TYR A 107 6.84 -9.79 -1.64
CA TYR A 107 6.58 -10.20 -0.25
C TYR A 107 7.42 -9.44 0.76
N LEU A 108 8.70 -9.19 0.46
CA LEU A 108 9.54 -8.37 1.32
C LEU A 108 8.98 -6.96 1.45
N GLY A 109 8.55 -6.38 0.33
CA GLY A 109 7.91 -5.06 0.34
C GLY A 109 6.65 -5.04 1.21
N ALA A 110 5.79 -6.06 1.08
CA ALA A 110 4.58 -6.18 1.88
C ALA A 110 4.90 -6.31 3.37
N VAL A 111 5.85 -7.16 3.73
CA VAL A 111 6.26 -7.36 5.13
C VAL A 111 6.83 -6.07 5.70
N ILE A 112 7.73 -5.41 4.99
CA ILE A 112 8.34 -4.15 5.42
C ILE A 112 7.26 -3.07 5.57
N GLY A 113 6.35 -2.98 4.62
CA GLY A 113 5.26 -2.00 4.67
C GLY A 113 4.33 -2.21 5.86
N ILE A 114 3.90 -3.44 6.08
CA ILE A 114 2.98 -3.77 7.16
C ILE A 114 3.66 -3.66 8.52
N LEU A 115 4.79 -4.33 8.73
CA LEU A 115 5.49 -4.32 10.02
C LEU A 115 6.02 -2.92 10.34
N GLY A 116 6.58 -2.22 9.35
CA GLY A 116 7.05 -0.86 9.56
C GLY A 116 5.92 0.07 9.97
N SER A 117 4.74 -0.06 9.36
CA SER A 117 3.57 0.76 9.71
C SER A 117 3.07 0.44 11.13
N LEU A 118 3.02 -0.84 11.50
CA LEU A 118 2.61 -1.25 12.85
C LEU A 118 3.56 -0.70 13.90
N ILE A 119 4.87 -0.82 13.67
CA ILE A 119 5.88 -0.29 14.59
C ILE A 119 5.77 1.23 14.66
N GLY A 120 5.60 1.90 13.52
CA GLY A 120 5.47 3.35 13.46
C GLY A 120 4.25 3.88 14.23
N LEU A 121 3.15 3.11 14.27
CA LEU A 121 1.95 3.44 15.03
C LEU A 121 2.06 3.04 16.50
N GLY A 122 3.13 2.39 16.92
CA GLY A 122 3.31 1.96 18.29
C GLY A 122 2.58 0.66 18.64
N LEU A 123 2.25 -0.12 17.64
CA LEU A 123 1.50 -1.37 17.84
C LEU A 123 2.39 -2.61 17.93
#